data_2c554167c1eb01e00c4dd03d0e73c09f
#
_entry.id   2c554167c1eb01e00c4dd03d0e73c09f
#
_cell.length_a   1.000
_cell.length_b   1.000
_cell.length_c   1.000
_cell.angle_alpha   90.00
_cell.angle_beta   90.00
_cell.angle_gamma   90.00
#
_symmetry.space_group_name_H-M   'P 1'
#
loop_
_entity.id
_entity.type
_entity.pdbx_description
1 polymer ?
#
loop_
_entity_poly.entity_id
_entity_poly.type
_entity_poly.pdbx_seq_one_letter_code
_entity_poly.pdbx_strand_id
1 'polypeptide(L)'
;CSNPFDPFSLHKATVIVSGLIQDKQNKEGKLQTITEQLEQYCGGLYLSTYTNVPKGSGLGTSSILAGACLEALADIRGRSYTSGELCDQVLCVEQLMSTGGGWQDQIGGLVNGIKIIKSNPGLIQTMKIQPVSVPPDTLRELNERFVLIFTGQQRLARNILREIVGKILARDTRTMEILERIQQ
;
A
#
# COMPACT_ATOMS: atom_id res chain seq x y z
N CYS A 1 -1.43 9.50 -12.51
CA CYS A 1 -1.25 9.14 -11.09
C CYS A 1 -0.60 10.26 -10.28
N SER A 2 0.14 11.17 -10.92
CA SER A 2 0.89 12.25 -10.24
C SER A 2 0.02 13.39 -9.69
N ASN A 3 -1.26 13.48 -10.07
CA ASN A 3 -2.17 14.48 -9.50
C ASN A 3 -2.65 14.03 -8.11
N PRO A 4 -2.26 14.71 -7.03
CA PRO A 4 -2.63 14.32 -5.67
C PRO A 4 -4.13 14.51 -5.35
N PHE A 5 -4.84 15.27 -6.17
CA PHE A 5 -6.27 15.55 -6.02
C PHE A 5 -7.14 14.67 -6.90
N ASP A 6 -6.55 13.76 -7.68
CA ASP A 6 -7.29 12.81 -8.51
C ASP A 6 -7.95 11.75 -7.60
N PRO A 7 -9.30 11.70 -7.52
CA PRO A 7 -10.00 10.73 -6.68
C PRO A 7 -9.78 9.28 -7.12
N PHE A 8 -9.34 9.08 -8.37
CA PHE A 8 -9.06 7.76 -8.96
C PHE A 8 -7.56 7.43 -9.00
N SER A 9 -6.72 8.17 -8.30
CA SER A 9 -5.26 7.96 -8.31
C SER A 9 -4.87 6.53 -7.92
N LEU A 10 -5.53 5.95 -6.91
CA LEU A 10 -5.29 4.58 -6.46
C LEU A 10 -5.64 3.57 -7.57
N HIS A 11 -6.82 3.67 -8.18
CA HIS A 11 -7.24 2.78 -9.26
C HIS A 11 -6.30 2.86 -10.46
N LYS A 12 -5.90 4.06 -10.87
CA LYS A 12 -4.95 4.27 -11.97
C LYS A 12 -3.59 3.68 -11.66
N ALA A 13 -3.08 3.90 -10.45
CA ALA A 13 -1.80 3.36 -10.02
C ALA A 13 -1.83 1.83 -9.95
N THR A 14 -2.89 1.20 -9.44
CA THR A 14 -3.02 -0.26 -9.41
C THR A 14 -3.08 -0.87 -10.80
N VAL A 15 -3.78 -0.25 -11.76
CA VAL A 15 -3.81 -0.71 -13.15
C VAL A 15 -2.41 -0.67 -13.79
N ILE A 16 -1.63 0.38 -13.54
CA ILE A 16 -0.25 0.49 -14.04
C ILE A 16 0.65 -0.55 -13.38
N VAL A 17 0.65 -0.63 -12.05
CA VAL A 17 1.51 -1.55 -11.29
C VAL A 17 1.18 -3.01 -11.58
N SER A 18 -0.09 -3.35 -11.77
CA SER A 18 -0.48 -4.70 -12.17
C SER A 18 0.11 -5.11 -13.52
N GLY A 19 0.57 -4.16 -14.33
CA GLY A 19 1.06 -4.38 -15.68
C GLY A 19 -0.03 -4.74 -16.69
N LEU A 20 -1.31 -4.48 -16.35
CA LEU A 20 -2.43 -4.63 -17.29
C LEU A 20 -2.31 -3.64 -18.45
N ILE A 21 -1.89 -2.44 -18.14
CA ILE A 21 -1.56 -1.38 -19.10
C ILE A 21 -0.08 -1.04 -18.98
N GLN A 22 0.62 -1.04 -20.09
CA GLN A 22 2.06 -0.79 -20.18
C GLN A 22 2.39 0.07 -21.41
N ASP A 23 3.57 0.67 -21.41
CA ASP A 23 4.12 1.32 -22.60
C ASP A 23 4.59 0.25 -23.61
N LYS A 24 3.62 -0.35 -24.30
CA LYS A 24 3.88 -1.34 -25.36
C LYS A 24 3.84 -0.67 -26.72
N GLN A 25 4.79 -1.04 -27.57
CA GLN A 25 4.77 -0.68 -28.99
C GLN A 25 4.14 -1.80 -29.81
N ASN A 26 3.39 -1.41 -30.84
CA ASN A 26 2.90 -2.34 -31.85
C ASN A 26 4.01 -2.73 -32.82
N LYS A 27 3.70 -3.58 -33.81
CA LYS A 27 4.66 -4.04 -34.83
C LYS A 27 5.26 -2.91 -35.68
N GLU A 28 4.62 -1.75 -35.70
CA GLU A 28 5.05 -0.55 -36.42
C GLU A 28 5.86 0.42 -35.54
N GLY A 29 6.15 0.06 -34.30
CA GLY A 29 6.88 0.91 -33.35
C GLY A 29 6.05 2.04 -32.74
N LYS A 30 4.71 2.05 -32.93
CA LYS A 30 3.80 3.02 -32.31
C LYS A 30 3.30 2.48 -30.96
N LEU A 31 3.13 3.39 -29.99
CA LEU A 31 2.53 3.04 -28.71
C LEU A 31 1.10 2.52 -28.91
N GLN A 32 0.81 1.37 -28.32
CA GLN A 32 -0.53 0.82 -28.28
C GLN A 32 -1.44 1.68 -27.40
N THR A 33 -2.66 1.89 -27.87
CA THR A 33 -3.71 2.53 -27.07
C THR A 33 -4.16 1.61 -25.94
N ILE A 34 -4.81 2.20 -24.90
CA ILE A 34 -5.41 1.41 -23.82
C ILE A 34 -6.45 0.42 -24.37
N THR A 35 -7.26 0.82 -25.35
CA THR A 35 -8.24 -0.04 -25.99
C THR A 35 -7.59 -1.27 -26.62
N GLU A 36 -6.55 -1.08 -27.45
CA GLU A 36 -5.81 -2.19 -28.06
C GLU A 36 -5.21 -3.14 -27.03
N GLN A 37 -4.72 -2.61 -25.90
CA GLN A 37 -4.16 -3.44 -24.83
C GLN A 37 -5.23 -4.23 -24.07
N LEU A 38 -6.45 -3.71 -23.94
CA LEU A 38 -7.56 -4.36 -23.25
C LEU A 38 -8.33 -5.36 -24.13
N GLU A 39 -8.23 -5.29 -25.46
CA GLU A 39 -8.87 -6.25 -26.39
C GLU A 39 -8.51 -7.70 -26.06
N GLN A 40 -7.27 -7.99 -25.63
CA GLN A 40 -6.84 -9.33 -25.24
C GLN A 40 -7.62 -9.90 -24.03
N TYR A 41 -8.30 -9.03 -23.25
CA TYR A 41 -9.13 -9.39 -22.10
C TYR A 41 -10.63 -9.34 -22.40
N CYS A 42 -11.00 -9.37 -23.70
CA CYS A 42 -12.37 -9.39 -24.19
C CYS A 42 -13.19 -8.14 -23.87
N GLY A 43 -12.58 -6.99 -23.64
CA GLY A 43 -13.32 -5.75 -23.48
C GLY A 43 -12.68 -4.73 -22.53
N GLY A 44 -13.47 -3.73 -22.12
CA GLY A 44 -13.05 -2.70 -21.19
C GLY A 44 -13.01 -3.19 -19.73
N LEU A 45 -12.37 -2.40 -18.88
CA LEU A 45 -12.27 -2.66 -17.46
C LEU A 45 -13.09 -1.64 -16.68
N TYR A 46 -13.98 -2.13 -15.80
CA TYR A 46 -14.64 -1.33 -14.78
C TYR A 46 -14.15 -1.74 -13.40
N LEU A 47 -13.44 -0.84 -12.70
CA LEU A 47 -12.90 -1.09 -11.38
C LEU A 47 -13.59 -0.17 -10.36
N SER A 48 -14.30 -0.76 -9.40
CA SER A 48 -14.96 -0.06 -8.31
C SER A 48 -14.50 -0.61 -6.97
N THR A 49 -14.30 0.27 -6.00
CA THR A 49 -13.93 -0.10 -4.63
C THR A 49 -14.91 0.50 -3.63
N TYR A 50 -15.14 -0.23 -2.56
CA TYR A 50 -15.98 0.21 -1.46
C TYR A 50 -15.30 -0.11 -0.12
N THR A 51 -15.48 0.75 0.87
CA THR A 51 -15.01 0.52 2.24
C THR A 51 -16.01 1.07 3.25
N ASN A 52 -16.19 0.34 4.35
CA ASN A 52 -16.98 0.79 5.50
C ASN A 52 -16.18 1.68 6.46
N VAL A 53 -14.89 1.87 6.18
CA VAL A 53 -13.99 2.64 7.04
C VAL A 53 -13.84 4.05 6.50
N PRO A 54 -13.95 5.10 7.33
CA PRO A 54 -13.78 6.48 6.89
C PRO A 54 -12.40 6.70 6.25
N LYS A 55 -12.36 7.46 5.15
CA LYS A 55 -11.12 7.88 4.53
C LYS A 55 -10.28 8.70 5.53
N GLY A 56 -8.99 8.38 5.62
CA GLY A 56 -8.08 9.07 6.55
C GLY A 56 -8.23 8.63 8.01
N SER A 57 -8.83 7.46 8.25
CA SER A 57 -8.98 6.86 9.59
C SER A 57 -7.67 6.40 10.23
N GLY A 58 -6.58 6.28 9.45
CA GLY A 58 -5.30 5.75 9.94
C GLY A 58 -5.23 4.23 10.06
N LEU A 59 -6.20 3.52 9.48
CA LEU A 59 -6.28 2.04 9.54
C LEU A 59 -5.65 1.35 8.32
N GLY A 60 -4.74 2.00 7.59
CA GLY A 60 -4.09 1.42 6.42
C GLY A 60 -5.04 1.09 5.26
N THR A 61 -6.24 1.69 5.23
CA THR A 61 -7.30 1.37 4.25
C THR A 61 -6.85 1.53 2.80
N SER A 62 -5.96 2.49 2.53
CA SER A 62 -5.40 2.70 1.19
C SER A 62 -4.62 1.49 0.71
N SER A 63 -3.74 0.95 1.55
CA SER A 63 -2.93 -0.23 1.25
C SER A 63 -3.79 -1.47 1.05
N ILE A 64 -4.82 -1.67 1.90
CA ILE A 64 -5.75 -2.80 1.79
C ILE A 64 -6.55 -2.73 0.48
N LEU A 65 -7.08 -1.55 0.13
CA LEU A 65 -7.79 -1.36 -1.14
C LEU A 65 -6.87 -1.56 -2.36
N ALA A 66 -5.63 -1.07 -2.29
CA ALA A 66 -4.65 -1.29 -3.34
C ALA A 66 -4.35 -2.79 -3.52
N GLY A 67 -4.17 -3.52 -2.42
CA GLY A 67 -3.99 -4.97 -2.45
C GLY A 67 -5.17 -5.70 -3.09
N ALA A 68 -6.39 -5.39 -2.66
CA ALA A 68 -7.60 -5.98 -3.24
C ALA A 68 -7.74 -5.70 -4.75
N CYS A 69 -7.41 -4.47 -5.19
CA CYS A 69 -7.40 -4.14 -6.62
C CYS A 69 -6.34 -4.93 -7.39
N LEU A 70 -5.13 -5.06 -6.84
CA LEU A 70 -4.04 -5.80 -7.49
C LEU A 70 -4.35 -7.28 -7.61
N GLU A 71 -4.94 -7.91 -6.59
CA GLU A 71 -5.40 -9.31 -6.64
C GLU A 71 -6.46 -9.49 -7.73
N ALA A 72 -7.49 -8.65 -7.75
CA ALA A 72 -8.52 -8.72 -8.79
C ALA A 72 -7.96 -8.53 -10.20
N LEU A 73 -6.98 -7.63 -10.38
CA LEU A 73 -6.32 -7.42 -11.67
C LEU A 73 -5.36 -8.56 -12.03
N ALA A 74 -4.77 -9.22 -11.05
CA ALA A 74 -3.95 -10.42 -11.25
C ALA A 74 -4.80 -11.59 -11.75
N ASP A 75 -5.99 -11.81 -11.18
CA ASP A 75 -6.95 -12.82 -11.64
C ASP A 75 -7.32 -12.66 -13.11
N ILE A 76 -7.60 -11.42 -13.56
CA ILE A 76 -7.87 -11.12 -14.97
C ILE A 76 -6.70 -11.55 -15.88
N ARG A 77 -5.48 -11.47 -15.36
CA ARG A 77 -4.25 -11.84 -16.08
C ARG A 77 -3.86 -13.32 -15.91
N GLY A 78 -4.66 -14.12 -15.19
CA GLY A 78 -4.32 -15.51 -14.87
C GLY A 78 -3.07 -15.63 -13.98
N ARG A 79 -2.84 -14.68 -13.07
CA ARG A 79 -1.69 -14.62 -12.15
C ARG A 79 -2.17 -14.59 -10.71
N SER A 80 -1.26 -14.92 -9.80
CA SER A 80 -1.44 -14.76 -8.36
C SER A 80 -0.19 -14.12 -7.76
N TYR A 81 -0.34 -13.44 -6.64
CA TYR A 81 0.76 -12.90 -5.86
C TYR A 81 1.00 -13.76 -4.62
N THR A 82 2.24 -13.95 -4.24
CA THR A 82 2.58 -14.29 -2.86
C THR A 82 2.32 -13.08 -1.97
N SER A 83 2.13 -13.28 -0.67
CA SER A 83 1.93 -12.16 0.27
C SER A 83 3.06 -11.13 0.24
N GLY A 84 4.31 -11.58 0.03
CA GLY A 84 5.47 -10.69 -0.09
C GLY A 84 5.39 -9.84 -1.36
N GLU A 85 5.16 -10.48 -2.51
CA GLU A 85 5.00 -9.79 -3.79
C GLU A 85 3.84 -8.77 -3.75
N LEU A 86 2.71 -9.15 -3.15
CA LEU A 86 1.58 -8.24 -3.01
C LEU A 86 1.94 -7.00 -2.20
N CYS A 87 2.63 -7.17 -1.06
CA CYS A 87 3.10 -6.05 -0.25
C CYS A 87 4.05 -5.12 -1.04
N ASP A 88 4.99 -5.68 -1.81
CA ASP A 88 5.92 -4.91 -2.64
C ASP A 88 5.17 -4.16 -3.74
N GLN A 89 4.20 -4.79 -4.40
CA GLN A 89 3.39 -4.14 -5.43
C GLN A 89 2.52 -3.01 -4.85
N VAL A 90 1.94 -3.20 -3.66
CA VAL A 90 1.18 -2.15 -2.98
C VAL A 90 2.09 -0.98 -2.59
N LEU A 91 3.32 -1.25 -2.14
CA LEU A 91 4.29 -0.20 -1.89
C LEU A 91 4.60 0.59 -3.18
N CYS A 92 4.76 -0.08 -4.32
CA CYS A 92 4.93 0.58 -5.61
C CYS A 92 3.72 1.47 -5.98
N VAL A 93 2.49 1.01 -5.75
CA VAL A 93 1.28 1.81 -5.95
C VAL A 93 1.33 3.09 -5.11
N GLU A 94 1.68 2.99 -3.84
CA GLU A 94 1.76 4.14 -2.94
C GLU A 94 2.87 5.11 -3.34
N GLN A 95 4.02 4.62 -3.78
CA GLN A 95 5.09 5.46 -4.30
C GLN A 95 4.67 6.21 -5.57
N LEU A 96 3.96 5.56 -6.50
CA LEU A 96 3.39 6.22 -7.67
C LEU A 96 2.37 7.31 -7.32
N MET A 97 1.61 7.12 -6.25
CA MET A 97 0.69 8.11 -5.72
C MET A 97 1.42 9.23 -4.95
N SER A 98 2.73 9.14 -4.80
CA SER A 98 3.55 10.09 -4.03
C SER A 98 3.07 10.28 -2.58
N THR A 99 2.59 9.22 -1.94
CA THR A 99 2.13 9.28 -0.55
C THR A 99 3.29 9.36 0.43
N GLY A 100 4.48 8.86 0.04
CA GLY A 100 5.68 8.85 0.86
C GLY A 100 5.60 7.89 2.05
N GLY A 101 4.64 6.96 2.02
CA GLY A 101 4.46 5.92 3.03
C GLY A 101 5.58 4.88 3.01
N GLY A 102 5.79 4.22 4.15
CA GLY A 102 6.66 3.06 4.27
C GLY A 102 5.87 1.76 4.04
N TRP A 103 6.47 0.65 4.42
CA TRP A 103 5.95 -0.71 4.22
C TRP A 103 5.02 -1.23 5.32
N GLN A 104 4.85 -0.52 6.42
CA GLN A 104 4.13 -1.02 7.60
C GLN A 104 2.64 -1.29 7.37
N ASP A 105 1.96 -0.42 6.62
CA ASP A 105 0.53 -0.54 6.37
C ASP A 105 0.22 -1.72 5.44
N GLN A 106 1.07 -1.96 4.45
CA GLN A 106 0.95 -3.10 3.54
C GLN A 106 1.06 -4.41 4.30
N ILE A 107 2.14 -4.60 5.05
CA ILE A 107 2.34 -5.83 5.81
C ILE A 107 1.31 -5.93 6.93
N GLY A 108 1.01 -4.82 7.61
CA GLY A 108 0.00 -4.77 8.66
C GLY A 108 -1.37 -5.24 8.19
N GLY A 109 -1.81 -4.77 7.03
CA GLY A 109 -3.15 -5.00 6.50
C GLY A 109 -3.30 -6.22 5.60
N LEU A 110 -2.25 -6.64 4.88
CA LEU A 110 -2.34 -7.70 3.87
C LEU A 110 -1.81 -9.06 4.37
N VAL A 111 -0.98 -9.08 5.39
CA VAL A 111 -0.49 -10.32 5.98
C VAL A 111 -1.27 -10.62 7.26
N ASN A 112 -1.87 -11.79 7.33
CA ASN A 112 -2.71 -12.18 8.45
C ASN A 112 -1.95 -12.40 9.77
N GLY A 113 -2.66 -12.30 10.89
CA GLY A 113 -2.21 -12.67 12.22
C GLY A 113 -1.41 -11.58 12.94
N ILE A 114 -1.11 -11.87 14.21
CA ILE A 114 -0.25 -11.02 15.05
C ILE A 114 1.20 -11.29 14.67
N LYS A 115 1.97 -10.24 14.44
CA LYS A 115 3.32 -10.37 13.89
C LYS A 115 4.24 -9.24 14.32
N ILE A 116 5.52 -9.55 14.41
CA ILE A 116 6.60 -8.58 14.53
C ILE A 116 7.22 -8.39 13.15
N ILE A 117 7.37 -7.14 12.74
CA ILE A 117 7.94 -6.79 11.45
C ILE A 117 9.23 -6.01 11.69
N LYS A 118 10.30 -6.46 11.03
CA LYS A 118 11.61 -5.80 11.09
C LYS A 118 12.12 -5.58 9.68
N SER A 119 12.83 -4.49 9.44
CA SER A 119 13.55 -4.25 8.20
C SER A 119 15.03 -4.05 8.46
N ASN A 120 15.85 -4.43 7.50
CA ASN A 120 17.27 -4.12 7.53
C ASN A 120 17.50 -2.68 7.03
N PRO A 121 18.50 -1.97 7.58
CA PRO A 121 18.91 -0.69 7.03
C PRO A 121 19.60 -0.90 5.68
N GLY A 122 19.54 0.11 4.80
CA GLY A 122 20.23 0.10 3.51
C GLY A 122 19.34 0.51 2.34
N LEU A 123 19.93 0.57 1.15
CA LEU A 123 19.23 0.92 -0.09
C LEU A 123 18.30 -0.19 -0.55
N ILE A 124 18.68 -1.44 -0.32
CA ILE A 124 17.84 -2.61 -0.61
C ILE A 124 17.19 -3.01 0.71
N GLN A 125 15.91 -2.68 0.82
CA GLN A 125 15.13 -2.98 2.02
C GLN A 125 14.60 -4.40 1.96
N THR A 126 14.94 -5.21 2.97
CA THR A 126 14.37 -6.54 3.16
C THR A 126 13.57 -6.57 4.45
N MET A 127 12.37 -7.12 4.39
CA MET A 127 11.49 -7.20 5.54
C MET A 127 11.44 -8.62 6.07
N LYS A 128 11.57 -8.74 7.40
CA LYS A 128 11.39 -10.01 8.12
C LYS A 128 10.07 -9.95 8.87
N ILE A 129 9.15 -10.85 8.50
CA ILE A 129 7.86 -10.99 9.16
C ILE A 129 7.97 -12.20 10.09
N GLN A 130 7.81 -11.98 11.38
CA GLN A 130 7.84 -13.02 12.39
C GLN A 130 6.44 -13.17 12.98
N PRO A 131 5.70 -14.26 12.68
CA PRO A 131 4.44 -14.54 13.32
C PRO A 131 4.61 -14.69 14.83
N VAL A 132 3.67 -14.13 15.59
CA VAL A 132 3.60 -14.30 17.03
C VAL A 132 2.51 -15.33 17.32
N SER A 133 2.92 -16.46 17.92
CA SER A 133 1.98 -17.48 18.37
C SER A 133 1.28 -16.98 19.63
N VAL A 134 -0.04 -16.83 19.55
CA VAL A 134 -0.86 -16.41 20.68
C VAL A 134 -1.81 -17.57 21.02
N PRO A 135 -1.92 -17.97 22.30
CA PRO A 135 -2.87 -18.99 22.72
C PRO A 135 -4.30 -18.62 22.29
N PRO A 136 -5.13 -19.59 21.87
CA PRO A 136 -6.50 -19.32 21.41
C PRO A 136 -7.35 -18.59 22.43
N ASP A 137 -7.20 -18.89 23.72
CA ASP A 137 -7.93 -18.23 24.80
C ASP A 137 -7.54 -16.76 24.94
N THR A 138 -6.25 -16.44 24.84
CA THR A 138 -5.74 -15.06 24.84
C THR A 138 -6.25 -14.28 23.64
N LEU A 139 -6.28 -14.93 22.45
CA LEU A 139 -6.80 -14.30 21.24
C LEU A 139 -8.30 -14.02 21.35
N ARG A 140 -9.06 -14.95 21.95
CA ARG A 140 -10.49 -14.75 22.24
C ARG A 140 -10.69 -13.56 23.18
N GLU A 141 -9.96 -13.54 24.31
CA GLU A 141 -10.03 -12.46 25.28
C GLU A 141 -9.65 -11.10 24.66
N LEU A 142 -8.63 -11.07 23.81
CA LEU A 142 -8.24 -9.86 23.08
C LEU A 142 -9.40 -9.36 22.19
N ASN A 143 -10.02 -10.24 21.42
CA ASN A 143 -11.15 -9.89 20.55
C ASN A 143 -12.38 -9.40 21.32
N GLU A 144 -12.66 -9.95 22.51
CA GLU A 144 -13.76 -9.54 23.35
C GLU A 144 -13.54 -8.18 24.03
N ARG A 145 -12.27 -7.83 24.30
CA ARG A 145 -11.91 -6.60 25.02
C ARG A 145 -11.41 -5.48 24.12
N PHE A 146 -11.15 -5.78 22.85
CA PHE A 146 -10.64 -4.79 21.89
C PHE A 146 -11.74 -3.78 21.54
N VAL A 147 -11.45 -2.50 21.74
CA VAL A 147 -12.36 -1.41 21.40
C VAL A 147 -11.66 -0.46 20.43
N LEU A 148 -12.26 -0.25 19.26
CA LEU A 148 -11.80 0.72 18.29
C LEU A 148 -12.61 2.02 18.42
N ILE A 149 -11.94 3.13 18.74
CA ILE A 149 -12.58 4.44 18.92
C ILE A 149 -12.12 5.36 17.78
N PHE A 150 -13.08 5.83 16.98
CA PHE A 150 -12.81 6.85 15.97
C PHE A 150 -12.85 8.24 16.60
N THR A 151 -11.74 8.97 16.55
CA THR A 151 -11.60 10.29 17.17
C THR A 151 -12.28 11.43 16.40
N GLY A 152 -12.87 11.14 15.22
CA GLY A 152 -13.45 12.14 14.34
C GLY A 152 -12.41 12.93 13.52
N GLN A 153 -11.13 12.74 13.77
CA GLN A 153 -10.07 13.42 13.01
C GLN A 153 -9.63 12.60 11.81
N GLN A 154 -9.75 13.18 10.63
CA GLN A 154 -9.18 12.63 9.41
C GLN A 154 -7.81 13.26 9.18
N ARG A 155 -6.76 12.46 9.08
CA ARG A 155 -5.40 12.94 8.79
C ARG A 155 -4.95 12.44 7.42
N LEU A 156 -4.45 13.36 6.62
CA LEU A 156 -3.67 13.00 5.44
C LEU A 156 -2.25 12.70 5.90
N ALA A 157 -1.93 11.44 6.12
CA ALA A 157 -0.59 10.95 6.55
C ALA A 157 0.53 11.52 5.66
N ARG A 158 0.26 11.69 4.38
CA ARG A 158 1.17 12.23 3.38
C ARG A 158 1.87 13.53 3.78
N ASN A 159 1.15 14.51 4.32
CA ASN A 159 1.74 15.81 4.66
C ASN A 159 2.70 15.69 5.84
N ILE A 160 2.34 14.88 6.84
CA ILE A 160 3.16 14.64 8.02
C ILE A 160 4.44 13.88 7.63
N LEU A 161 4.31 12.83 6.81
CA LEU A 161 5.45 12.03 6.35
C LEU A 161 6.43 12.86 5.54
N ARG A 162 5.96 13.71 4.64
CA ARG A 162 6.82 14.62 3.87
C ARG A 162 7.59 15.59 4.77
N GLU A 163 6.94 16.14 5.77
CA GLU A 163 7.57 17.05 6.72
C GLU A 163 8.67 16.31 7.51
N ILE A 164 8.37 15.11 8.02
CA ILE A 164 9.35 14.31 8.78
C ILE A 164 10.54 13.95 7.89
N VAL A 165 10.30 13.43 6.68
CA VAL A 165 11.36 13.09 5.73
C VAL A 165 12.20 14.32 5.38
N GLY A 166 11.58 15.46 5.14
CA GLY A 166 12.28 16.73 4.91
C GLY A 166 13.21 17.11 6.07
N LYS A 167 12.74 16.99 7.31
CA LYS A 167 13.55 17.25 8.52
C LYS A 167 14.70 16.25 8.68
N ILE A 168 14.46 14.96 8.37
CA ILE A 168 15.53 13.93 8.39
C ILE A 168 16.60 14.26 7.36
N LEU A 169 16.22 14.58 6.13
CA LEU A 169 17.15 14.95 5.07
C LEU A 169 17.94 16.22 5.40
N ALA A 170 17.30 17.19 6.05
CA ALA A 170 17.95 18.41 6.55
C ALA A 170 18.78 18.18 7.82
N ARG A 171 18.82 16.96 8.37
CA ARG A 171 19.48 16.62 9.63
C ARG A 171 19.07 17.53 10.80
N ASP A 172 17.77 17.82 10.89
CA ASP A 172 17.22 18.61 11.99
C ASP A 172 17.53 17.93 13.33
N THR A 173 18.26 18.61 14.20
CA THR A 173 18.80 18.06 15.46
C THR A 173 17.69 17.51 16.35
N ARG A 174 16.60 18.26 16.50
CA ARG A 174 15.48 17.84 17.35
C ARG A 174 14.78 16.60 16.82
N THR A 175 14.61 16.50 15.49
CA THR A 175 14.00 15.33 14.85
C THR A 175 14.89 14.11 15.02
N MET A 176 16.20 14.24 14.86
CA MET A 176 17.16 13.14 15.05
C MET A 176 17.17 12.64 16.49
N GLU A 177 17.20 13.54 17.48
CA GLU A 177 17.12 13.19 18.90
C GLU A 177 15.82 12.44 19.25
N ILE A 178 14.67 12.85 18.68
CA ILE A 178 13.40 12.16 18.89
C ILE A 178 13.44 10.76 18.31
N LEU A 179 13.98 10.58 17.10
CA LEU A 179 14.11 9.26 16.47
C LEU A 179 15.00 8.32 17.26
N GLU A 180 16.13 8.79 17.78
CA GLU A 180 17.03 8.02 18.65
C GLU A 180 16.32 7.56 19.93
N ARG A 181 15.52 8.44 20.55
CA ARG A 181 14.75 8.11 21.76
C ARG A 181 13.63 7.11 21.50
N ILE A 182 13.08 7.04 20.30
CA ILE A 182 12.04 6.05 19.93
C ILE A 182 12.66 4.65 19.77
N GLN A 183 13.96 4.56 19.43
CA GLN A 183 14.65 3.29 19.25
C GLN A 183 15.11 2.64 20.57
N GLN A 184 15.15 3.37 21.67
CA GLN A 184 15.47 2.87 23.02
C GLN A 184 14.25 2.21 23.68
#